data_0d065f6516facd5227d6d7d9c21611eb
#
_entry.id   0d065f6516facd5227d6d7d9c21611eb
#
_cell.length_a   1.000
_cell.length_b   1.000
_cell.length_c   1.000
_cell.angle_alpha   90.00
_cell.angle_beta   90.00
_cell.angle_gamma   90.00
#
_symmetry.space_group_name_H-M   'P 1'
#
loop_
_entity.id
_entity.type
_entity.pdbx_description
1 polymer ?
#
loop_
_entity_poly.entity_id
_entity_poly.type
_entity_poly.pdbx_seq_one_letter_code
_entity_poly.pdbx_strand_id
1 'polypeptide(L)'
;EALEKLSKQTIEGVILDVRNNPGGLLNTAIDISSMFIKTGKIVSLRYYDGTKEIIPSIPGYYNNFLENIPIVLLVNTASASASEILAGALKDNEVATLIGETTYGKAAVQRPFQLSTGGEIWLPIARYFTPNGTDINLKGIAPHIEVKNPPKEVVSLTLTSISEEEAQQALYTTTDKPILHIEEDLQLKTALDFIVSGGK
;
A
#
# COMPACT_ATOMS: atom_id res chain seq x y z
N GLU A 1 -14.28 4.50 -8.76
CA GLU A 1 -14.17 5.84 -9.37
C GLU A 1 -12.82 6.06 -10.07
N ALA A 2 -11.63 5.93 -9.38
CA ALA A 2 -10.33 6.14 -10.03
C ALA A 2 -10.10 5.16 -11.20
N LEU A 3 -10.24 3.85 -10.96
CA LEU A 3 -10.09 2.82 -11.99
C LEU A 3 -11.11 2.99 -13.13
N GLU A 4 -12.34 3.43 -12.83
CA GLU A 4 -13.35 3.73 -13.84
C GLU A 4 -12.96 4.92 -14.73
N LYS A 5 -12.28 5.92 -14.17
CA LYS A 5 -11.73 7.03 -14.98
C LYS A 5 -10.59 6.54 -15.87
N LEU A 6 -9.69 5.70 -15.33
CA LEU A 6 -8.59 5.12 -16.09
C LEU A 6 -9.06 4.20 -17.22
N SER A 7 -10.13 3.42 -17.00
CA SER A 7 -10.67 2.51 -18.02
C SER A 7 -11.19 3.20 -19.29
N LYS A 8 -11.42 4.53 -19.23
CA LYS A 8 -11.84 5.35 -20.35
C LYS A 8 -10.67 5.98 -21.12
N GLN A 9 -9.45 5.69 -20.73
CA GLN A 9 -8.22 6.24 -21.31
C GLN A 9 -7.32 5.11 -21.84
N THR A 10 -6.48 5.44 -22.79
CA THR A 10 -5.38 4.56 -23.17
C THR A 10 -4.26 4.76 -22.17
N ILE A 11 -3.95 3.71 -21.37
CA ILE A 11 -2.89 3.72 -20.38
C ILE A 11 -1.88 2.63 -20.68
N GLU A 12 -0.62 2.90 -20.41
CA GLU A 12 0.50 1.95 -20.61
C GLU A 12 0.80 1.13 -19.35
N GLY A 13 0.32 1.57 -18.19
CA GLY A 13 0.51 0.89 -16.92
C GLY A 13 -0.23 1.55 -15.78
N VAL A 14 -0.22 0.89 -14.62
CA VAL A 14 -0.79 1.42 -13.37
C VAL A 14 0.25 1.40 -12.28
N ILE A 15 0.44 2.53 -11.61
CA ILE A 15 1.26 2.62 -10.40
C ILE A 15 0.32 2.85 -9.21
N LEU A 16 0.36 1.91 -8.27
CA LEU A 16 -0.28 2.05 -6.96
C LEU A 16 0.78 2.47 -5.96
N ASP A 17 0.55 3.54 -5.22
CA ASP A 17 1.49 4.02 -4.21
C ASP A 17 0.91 3.83 -2.81
N VAL A 18 1.51 2.90 -2.04
CA VAL A 18 1.19 2.67 -0.63
C VAL A 18 2.37 3.00 0.28
N ARG A 19 3.32 3.77 -0.20
CA ARG A 19 4.41 4.29 0.64
C ARG A 19 3.82 5.20 1.71
N ASN A 20 4.37 5.11 2.92
CA ASN A 20 3.90 5.85 4.10
C ASN A 20 2.42 5.60 4.46
N ASN A 21 1.83 4.52 3.96
CA ASN A 21 0.47 4.12 4.28
C ASN A 21 0.48 3.07 5.41
N PRO A 22 0.08 3.42 6.65
CA PRO A 22 0.10 2.49 7.80
C PRO A 22 -0.99 1.43 7.72
N GLY A 23 -1.78 1.42 6.66
CA GLY A 23 -2.89 0.50 6.45
C GLY A 23 -4.25 1.09 6.78
N GLY A 24 -5.16 0.23 7.16
CA GLY A 24 -6.56 0.55 7.45
C GLY A 24 -7.37 -0.70 7.73
N LEU A 25 -8.59 -0.76 7.22
CA LEU A 25 -9.50 -1.88 7.44
C LEU A 25 -9.13 -3.09 6.57
N LEU A 26 -9.22 -4.29 7.15
CA LEU A 26 -9.00 -5.56 6.45
C LEU A 26 -9.91 -5.68 5.22
N ASN A 27 -11.20 -5.39 5.38
CA ASN A 27 -12.17 -5.49 4.28
C ASN A 27 -11.80 -4.58 3.11
N THR A 28 -11.33 -3.37 3.39
CA THR A 28 -10.88 -2.44 2.33
C THR A 28 -9.69 -3.00 1.55
N ALA A 29 -8.74 -3.65 2.23
CA ALA A 29 -7.61 -4.30 1.54
C ALA A 29 -8.10 -5.47 0.66
N ILE A 30 -9.08 -6.26 1.14
CA ILE A 30 -9.69 -7.35 0.37
C ILE A 30 -10.40 -6.79 -0.87
N ASP A 31 -11.22 -5.75 -0.70
CA ASP A 31 -11.96 -5.11 -1.79
C ASP A 31 -11.01 -4.59 -2.87
N ILE A 32 -10.00 -3.81 -2.46
CA ILE A 32 -9.01 -3.24 -3.39
C ILE A 32 -8.23 -4.36 -4.09
N SER A 33 -7.74 -5.35 -3.35
CA SER A 33 -7.01 -6.48 -3.96
C SER A 33 -7.86 -7.22 -4.99
N SER A 34 -9.16 -7.37 -4.72
CA SER A 34 -10.11 -8.04 -5.61
C SER A 34 -10.37 -7.24 -6.90
N MET A 35 -10.11 -5.93 -6.91
CA MET A 35 -10.19 -5.14 -8.15
C MET A 35 -9.08 -5.48 -9.14
N PHE A 36 -7.97 -6.05 -8.67
CA PHE A 36 -6.78 -6.41 -9.45
C PHE A 36 -6.61 -7.91 -9.63
N ILE A 37 -7.19 -8.74 -8.76
CA ILE A 37 -7.05 -10.20 -8.78
C ILE A 37 -8.35 -10.83 -9.23
N LYS A 38 -8.36 -11.39 -10.43
CA LYS A 38 -9.55 -12.02 -11.04
C LYS A 38 -10.02 -13.24 -10.24
N THR A 39 -9.07 -14.11 -9.92
CA THR A 39 -9.27 -15.31 -9.11
C THR A 39 -7.99 -15.60 -8.35
N GLY A 40 -8.10 -15.84 -7.04
CA GLY A 40 -6.92 -16.12 -6.22
C GLY A 40 -7.23 -15.93 -4.73
N LYS A 41 -6.23 -16.21 -3.91
CA LYS A 41 -6.28 -15.93 -2.49
C LYS A 41 -5.81 -14.50 -2.25
N ILE A 42 -6.47 -13.77 -1.37
CA ILE A 42 -6.03 -12.44 -0.95
C ILE A 42 -5.15 -12.55 0.30
N VAL A 43 -5.63 -13.28 1.31
CA VAL A 43 -4.95 -13.39 2.60
C VAL A 43 -5.38 -14.67 3.31
N SER A 44 -4.51 -15.20 4.16
CA SER A 44 -4.84 -16.29 5.08
C SER A 44 -4.76 -15.77 6.51
N LEU A 45 -5.77 -16.09 7.33
CA LEU A 45 -5.80 -15.76 8.75
C LEU A 45 -5.56 -17.03 9.57
N ARG A 46 -4.79 -16.88 10.64
CA ARG A 46 -4.62 -17.91 11.68
C ARG A 46 -4.97 -17.32 13.02
N TYR A 47 -6.10 -17.75 13.54
CA TYR A 47 -6.60 -17.32 14.85
C TYR A 47 -5.83 -18.01 15.97
N TYR A 48 -5.79 -17.38 17.15
CA TYR A 48 -5.09 -17.94 18.30
C TYR A 48 -5.79 -19.17 18.92
N ASP A 49 -7.05 -19.41 18.56
CA ASP A 49 -7.80 -20.64 18.88
C ASP A 49 -7.44 -21.83 17.97
N GLY A 50 -6.53 -21.63 17.01
CA GLY A 50 -6.10 -22.63 16.04
C GLY A 50 -6.91 -22.63 14.74
N THR A 51 -7.99 -21.89 14.65
CA THR A 51 -8.80 -21.76 13.43
C THR A 51 -7.98 -21.09 12.32
N LYS A 52 -8.19 -21.55 11.08
CA LYS A 52 -7.60 -20.99 9.87
C LYS A 52 -8.69 -20.58 8.92
N GLU A 53 -8.51 -19.42 8.30
CA GLU A 53 -9.40 -18.88 7.29
C GLU A 53 -8.61 -18.42 6.08
N ILE A 54 -9.11 -18.75 4.88
CA ILE A 54 -8.53 -18.25 3.63
C ILE A 54 -9.55 -17.37 2.97
N ILE A 55 -9.18 -16.14 2.70
CA ILE A 55 -10.05 -15.15 2.07
C ILE A 55 -9.67 -15.05 0.59
N PRO A 56 -10.54 -15.46 -0.32
CA PRO A 56 -10.33 -15.35 -1.76
C PRO A 56 -10.68 -13.95 -2.27
N SER A 57 -10.37 -13.69 -3.54
CA SER A 57 -10.87 -12.52 -4.27
C SER A 57 -12.39 -12.55 -4.40
N ILE A 58 -13.01 -11.37 -4.36
CA ILE A 58 -14.47 -11.22 -4.44
C ILE A 58 -14.90 -11.27 -5.90
N PRO A 59 -15.78 -12.20 -6.30
CA PRO A 59 -16.29 -12.27 -7.66
C PRO A 59 -16.97 -10.96 -8.09
N GLY A 60 -16.69 -10.52 -9.32
CA GLY A 60 -17.29 -9.31 -9.90
C GLY A 60 -16.58 -8.01 -9.58
N TYR A 61 -15.54 -8.02 -8.72
CA TYR A 61 -14.75 -6.82 -8.42
C TYR A 61 -13.63 -6.56 -9.43
N TYR A 62 -13.17 -7.60 -10.13
CA TYR A 62 -12.06 -7.49 -11.07
C TYR A 62 -12.34 -6.56 -12.24
N ASN A 63 -11.37 -5.72 -12.58
CA ASN A 63 -11.46 -4.77 -13.67
C ASN A 63 -10.77 -5.33 -14.93
N ASN A 64 -11.54 -5.81 -15.89
CA ASN A 64 -11.03 -6.47 -17.10
C ASN A 64 -10.08 -5.59 -17.95
N PHE A 65 -10.16 -4.26 -17.86
CA PHE A 65 -9.26 -3.38 -18.61
C PHE A 65 -7.80 -3.46 -18.10
N LEU A 66 -7.58 -4.02 -16.91
CA LEU A 66 -6.24 -4.24 -16.34
C LEU A 66 -5.55 -5.49 -16.90
N GLU A 67 -6.28 -6.31 -17.68
CA GLU A 67 -5.70 -7.51 -18.27
C GLU A 67 -4.58 -7.14 -19.25
N ASN A 68 -3.39 -7.68 -19.01
CA ASN A 68 -2.15 -7.41 -19.79
C ASN A 68 -1.56 -5.98 -19.61
N ILE A 69 -2.05 -5.20 -18.67
CA ILE A 69 -1.44 -3.90 -18.34
C ILE A 69 -0.44 -4.13 -17.18
N PRO A 70 0.82 -3.68 -17.31
CA PRO A 70 1.78 -3.78 -16.21
C PRO A 70 1.31 -2.96 -15.00
N ILE A 71 1.36 -3.59 -13.83
CA ILE A 71 0.99 -2.97 -12.56
C ILE A 71 2.21 -2.93 -11.65
N VAL A 72 2.49 -1.77 -11.10
CA VAL A 72 3.53 -1.56 -10.10
C VAL A 72 2.90 -1.15 -8.79
N LEU A 73 3.39 -1.74 -7.69
CA LEU A 73 3.05 -1.31 -6.34
C LEU A 73 4.30 -0.72 -5.67
N LEU A 74 4.25 0.57 -5.34
CA LEU A 74 5.31 1.23 -4.58
C LEU A 74 5.10 0.99 -3.08
N VAL A 75 6.15 0.51 -2.43
CA VAL A 75 6.16 0.18 -1.00
C VAL A 75 7.39 0.77 -0.30
N ASN A 76 7.27 1.03 1.00
CA ASN A 76 8.42 1.40 1.83
C ASN A 76 8.27 0.86 3.27
N THR A 77 9.24 1.16 4.11
CA THR A 77 9.30 0.71 5.50
C THR A 77 8.12 1.17 6.37
N ALA A 78 7.36 2.17 5.94
CA ALA A 78 6.15 2.65 6.62
C ALA A 78 4.84 2.07 6.02
N SER A 79 4.94 1.29 4.94
CA SER A 79 3.79 0.50 4.43
C SER A 79 3.48 -0.62 5.41
N ALA A 80 2.29 -0.63 6.03
CA ALA A 80 1.99 -1.56 7.13
C ALA A 80 0.56 -2.12 7.07
N SER A 81 0.33 -3.26 7.76
CA SER A 81 -1.01 -3.81 8.00
C SER A 81 -1.81 -4.06 6.70
N ALA A 82 -2.95 -3.37 6.49
CA ALA A 82 -3.78 -3.51 5.29
C ALA A 82 -3.01 -3.26 3.99
N SER A 83 -2.02 -2.34 3.99
CA SER A 83 -1.12 -2.11 2.84
C SER A 83 -0.25 -3.34 2.56
N GLU A 84 0.14 -4.09 3.60
CA GLU A 84 0.91 -5.32 3.44
C GLU A 84 0.03 -6.49 2.96
N ILE A 85 -1.26 -6.51 3.32
CA ILE A 85 -2.21 -7.47 2.77
C ILE A 85 -2.35 -7.25 1.27
N LEU A 86 -2.54 -6.01 0.82
CA LEU A 86 -2.57 -5.66 -0.60
C LEU A 86 -1.25 -6.06 -1.29
N ALA A 87 -0.11 -5.69 -0.69
CA ALA A 87 1.21 -5.99 -1.26
C ALA A 87 1.44 -7.51 -1.39
N GLY A 88 1.14 -8.29 -0.36
CA GLY A 88 1.25 -9.74 -0.38
C GLY A 88 0.29 -10.40 -1.37
N ALA A 89 -0.94 -9.89 -1.45
CA ALA A 89 -1.94 -10.37 -2.39
C ALA A 89 -1.50 -10.17 -3.84
N LEU A 90 -1.09 -8.96 -4.21
CA LEU A 90 -0.67 -8.65 -5.57
C LEU A 90 0.65 -9.34 -5.95
N LYS A 91 1.58 -9.47 -4.99
CA LYS A 91 2.85 -10.16 -5.19
C LYS A 91 2.66 -11.64 -5.43
N ASP A 92 1.98 -12.32 -4.53
CA ASP A 92 1.87 -13.79 -4.54
C ASP A 92 0.93 -14.32 -5.65
N ASN A 93 0.03 -13.48 -6.17
CA ASN A 93 -0.76 -13.79 -7.37
C ASN A 93 -0.10 -13.31 -8.68
N GLU A 94 1.14 -12.80 -8.60
CA GLU A 94 1.92 -12.33 -9.77
C GLU A 94 1.20 -11.23 -10.57
N VAL A 95 0.40 -10.39 -9.88
CA VAL A 95 -0.40 -9.33 -10.51
C VAL A 95 0.37 -8.03 -10.62
N ALA A 96 1.25 -7.74 -9.65
CA ALA A 96 2.03 -6.50 -9.64
C ALA A 96 3.49 -6.73 -9.31
N THR A 97 4.35 -5.90 -9.90
CA THR A 97 5.74 -5.80 -9.49
C THR A 97 5.86 -4.81 -8.33
N LEU A 98 6.37 -5.27 -7.18
CA LEU A 98 6.65 -4.44 -6.04
C LEU A 98 8.01 -3.75 -6.21
N ILE A 99 8.03 -2.43 -6.05
CA ILE A 99 9.25 -1.61 -6.13
C ILE A 99 9.35 -0.74 -4.87
N GLY A 100 10.53 -0.64 -4.30
CA GLY A 100 10.79 0.21 -3.14
C GLY A 100 11.58 -0.48 -2.05
N GLU A 101 11.10 -0.42 -0.80
CA GLU A 101 11.77 -1.00 0.37
C GLU A 101 10.88 -2.03 1.05
N THR A 102 11.51 -2.96 1.80
CA THR A 102 10.78 -3.93 2.61
C THR A 102 9.77 -3.24 3.54
N THR A 103 8.55 -3.75 3.58
CA THR A 103 7.45 -3.18 4.37
C THR A 103 7.65 -3.40 5.88
N TYR A 104 6.76 -2.85 6.69
CA TYR A 104 6.91 -2.78 8.16
C TYR A 104 6.89 -4.15 8.87
N GLY A 105 6.03 -5.08 8.45
CA GLY A 105 5.88 -6.38 9.11
C GLY A 105 4.83 -6.40 10.23
N LYS A 106 3.69 -5.71 10.09
CA LYS A 106 2.59 -5.76 11.04
C LYS A 106 1.56 -6.80 10.61
N ALA A 107 1.67 -8.02 11.12
CA ALA A 107 0.78 -9.14 10.77
C ALA A 107 -0.39 -9.37 11.75
N ALA A 108 -0.53 -8.57 12.80
CA ALA A 108 -1.57 -8.75 13.80
C ALA A 108 -2.93 -8.20 13.33
N VAL A 109 -3.96 -9.04 13.42
CA VAL A 109 -5.37 -8.64 13.29
C VAL A 109 -5.93 -8.36 14.68
N GLN A 110 -6.42 -7.15 14.90
CA GLN A 110 -6.96 -6.73 16.19
C GLN A 110 -8.47 -6.55 16.10
N ARG A 111 -9.17 -6.81 17.21
CA ARG A 111 -10.61 -6.58 17.37
C ARG A 111 -10.87 -5.84 18.68
N PRO A 112 -11.80 -4.87 18.68
CA PRO A 112 -12.24 -4.23 19.91
C PRO A 112 -13.15 -5.16 20.73
N PHE A 113 -12.99 -5.11 22.04
CA PHE A 113 -13.84 -5.75 23.04
C PHE A 113 -14.36 -4.68 23.99
N GLN A 114 -15.68 -4.61 24.17
CA GLN A 114 -16.31 -3.67 25.07
C GLN A 114 -16.05 -4.08 26.52
N LEU A 115 -15.71 -3.13 27.36
CA LEU A 115 -15.54 -3.34 28.79
C LEU A 115 -16.82 -3.02 29.56
N SER A 116 -17.15 -3.80 30.58
CA SER A 116 -18.32 -3.58 31.43
C SER A 116 -18.29 -2.24 32.18
N THR A 117 -17.12 -1.67 32.37
CA THR A 117 -16.88 -0.35 33.01
C THR A 117 -16.97 0.82 32.04
N GLY A 118 -17.28 0.57 30.77
CA GLY A 118 -17.21 1.54 29.67
C GLY A 118 -15.81 1.56 28.99
N GLY A 119 -15.81 2.00 27.74
CA GLY A 119 -14.61 1.96 26.88
C GLY A 119 -14.39 0.62 26.20
N GLU A 120 -13.29 0.49 25.49
CA GLU A 120 -12.95 -0.73 24.75
C GLU A 120 -11.46 -1.04 24.84
N ILE A 121 -11.13 -2.32 24.73
CA ILE A 121 -9.75 -2.82 24.61
C ILE A 121 -9.56 -3.50 23.26
N TRP A 122 -8.49 -3.15 22.55
CA TRP A 122 -8.12 -3.76 21.27
C TRP A 122 -7.15 -4.91 21.50
N LEU A 123 -7.58 -6.14 21.23
CA LEU A 123 -6.77 -7.32 21.41
C LEU A 123 -6.43 -7.98 20.07
N PRO A 124 -5.20 -8.47 19.88
CA PRO A 124 -4.87 -9.28 18.73
C PRO A 124 -5.60 -10.62 18.83
N ILE A 125 -6.35 -10.98 17.78
CA ILE A 125 -7.15 -12.22 17.71
C ILE A 125 -6.60 -13.21 16.70
N ALA A 126 -5.83 -12.74 15.71
CA ALA A 126 -5.27 -13.56 14.65
C ALA A 126 -3.98 -12.93 14.10
N ARG A 127 -3.26 -13.73 13.32
CA ARG A 127 -2.21 -13.26 12.42
C ARG A 127 -2.64 -13.49 10.99
N TYR A 128 -2.27 -12.59 10.08
CA TYR A 128 -2.42 -12.84 8.67
C TYR A 128 -1.10 -13.27 8.02
N PHE A 129 -1.25 -14.04 6.97
CA PHE A 129 -0.19 -14.58 6.14
C PHE A 129 -0.49 -14.22 4.68
N THR A 130 0.53 -14.09 3.87
CA THR A 130 0.33 -13.88 2.43
C THR A 130 -0.39 -15.08 1.80
N PRO A 131 -0.93 -14.96 0.58
CA PRO A 131 -1.56 -16.08 -0.15
C PRO A 131 -0.73 -17.36 -0.16
N ASN A 132 0.58 -17.26 -0.32
CA ASN A 132 1.51 -18.39 -0.29
C ASN A 132 1.88 -18.87 1.12
N GLY A 133 1.30 -18.26 2.16
CA GLY A 133 1.49 -18.66 3.55
C GLY A 133 2.74 -18.10 4.22
N THR A 134 3.35 -17.06 3.64
CA THR A 134 4.52 -16.39 4.23
C THR A 134 4.11 -15.61 5.47
N ASP A 135 4.81 -15.84 6.59
CA ASP A 135 4.68 -15.04 7.80
C ASP A 135 5.52 -13.77 7.67
N ILE A 136 4.84 -12.64 7.60
CA ILE A 136 5.47 -11.33 7.45
C ILE A 136 5.70 -10.62 8.80
N ASN A 137 5.31 -11.25 9.92
CA ASN A 137 5.41 -10.61 11.23
C ASN A 137 6.85 -10.24 11.57
N LEU A 138 7.10 -8.96 11.83
CA LEU A 138 8.42 -8.36 12.08
C LEU A 138 9.43 -8.51 10.94
N LYS A 139 9.01 -8.98 9.77
CA LYS A 139 9.87 -9.21 8.59
C LYS A 139 9.49 -8.31 7.43
N GLY A 140 8.20 -7.99 7.31
CA GLY A 140 7.66 -7.28 6.16
C GLY A 140 7.60 -8.11 4.88
N ILE A 141 7.27 -7.45 3.80
CA ILE A 141 7.25 -7.98 2.44
C ILE A 141 8.38 -7.30 1.67
N ALA A 142 9.36 -8.07 1.24
CA ALA A 142 10.44 -7.56 0.38
C ALA A 142 9.89 -7.23 -1.01
N PRO A 143 10.27 -6.10 -1.63
CA PRO A 143 9.90 -5.78 -3.00
C PRO A 143 10.60 -6.73 -3.99
N HIS A 144 10.16 -6.72 -5.25
CA HIS A 144 10.87 -7.41 -6.34
C HIS A 144 12.11 -6.61 -6.77
N ILE A 145 11.98 -5.29 -6.78
CA ILE A 145 13.07 -4.36 -7.11
C ILE A 145 13.29 -3.44 -5.90
N GLU A 146 14.43 -3.63 -5.22
CA GLU A 146 14.77 -2.79 -4.08
C GLU A 146 15.34 -1.46 -4.56
N VAL A 147 14.67 -0.37 -4.18
CA VAL A 147 15.09 1.01 -4.46
C VAL A 147 14.88 1.85 -3.23
N LYS A 148 15.92 2.55 -2.78
CA LYS A 148 15.84 3.50 -1.68
C LYS A 148 15.84 4.92 -2.22
N ASN A 149 14.89 5.71 -1.80
CA ASN A 149 14.95 7.14 -2.04
C ASN A 149 16.05 7.76 -1.17
N PRO A 150 16.78 8.76 -1.67
CA PRO A 150 17.70 9.51 -0.83
C PRO A 150 16.93 10.14 0.34
N PRO A 151 17.56 10.26 1.52
CA PRO A 151 16.94 10.95 2.63
C PRO A 151 16.56 12.36 2.16
N LYS A 152 15.29 12.75 2.35
CA LYS A 152 14.90 14.15 2.13
C LYS A 152 15.73 14.98 3.09
N GLU A 153 16.51 15.92 2.55
CA GLU A 153 17.12 16.94 3.39
C GLU A 153 15.99 17.63 4.15
N VAL A 154 15.94 17.40 5.45
CA VAL A 154 15.09 18.17 6.33
C VAL A 154 15.74 19.55 6.37
N VAL A 155 15.30 20.46 5.51
CA VAL A 155 15.60 21.88 5.68
C VAL A 155 14.99 22.23 7.03
N SER A 156 15.80 22.16 8.08
CA SER A 156 15.46 22.75 9.37
C SER A 156 15.37 24.24 9.13
N LEU A 157 14.15 24.71 8.83
CA LEU A 157 13.82 26.12 8.93
C LEU A 157 13.96 26.45 10.41
N THR A 158 15.15 26.89 10.78
CA THR A 158 15.35 27.56 12.08
C THR A 158 14.41 28.77 12.03
N LEU A 159 13.28 28.65 12.74
CA LEU A 159 12.29 29.72 12.90
C LEU A 159 12.92 30.87 13.73
N THR A 160 13.89 31.55 13.15
CA THR A 160 14.37 32.84 13.63
C THR A 160 13.75 33.89 12.72
N SER A 161 12.64 34.49 13.23
CA SER A 161 11.99 35.69 12.67
C SER A 161 11.32 35.55 11.28
N ILE A 162 10.33 34.68 11.13
CA ILE A 162 9.26 34.92 10.14
C ILE A 162 8.12 35.65 10.84
N SER A 163 7.61 36.74 10.23
CA SER A 163 6.41 37.40 10.72
C SER A 163 5.19 36.51 10.64
N GLU A 164 4.18 36.74 11.50
CA GLU A 164 2.93 35.94 11.45
C GLU A 164 2.27 35.98 10.07
N GLU A 165 2.44 37.06 9.30
CA GLU A 165 1.93 37.19 7.92
C GLU A 165 2.66 36.24 6.94
N GLU A 166 3.98 36.09 7.03
CA GLU A 166 4.77 35.19 6.21
C GLU A 166 4.48 33.71 6.54
N ALA A 167 4.26 33.37 7.81
CA ALA A 167 3.85 32.04 8.24
C ALA A 167 2.43 31.70 7.74
N GLN A 168 1.51 32.65 7.73
CA GLN A 168 0.17 32.48 7.20
C GLN A 168 0.18 32.36 5.68
N GLN A 169 1.01 33.08 4.96
CA GLN A 169 1.15 32.98 3.51
C GLN A 169 1.80 31.66 3.08
N ALA A 170 2.75 31.15 3.85
CA ALA A 170 3.35 29.81 3.61
C ALA A 170 2.35 28.67 3.81
N LEU A 171 1.37 28.79 4.69
CA LEU A 171 0.30 27.82 4.92
C LEU A 171 -0.76 27.79 3.80
N TYR A 172 -0.91 28.88 3.04
CA TYR A 172 -1.90 29.01 1.96
C TYR A 172 -1.34 28.85 0.54
N THR A 173 -0.03 28.66 0.37
CA THR A 173 0.61 28.40 -0.93
C THR A 173 0.76 26.92 -1.28
N THR A 174 0.00 26.04 -0.64
CA THR A 174 -0.20 24.68 -1.18
C THR A 174 -1.10 24.79 -2.40
N THR A 175 -0.49 24.97 -3.57
CA THR A 175 -1.17 24.76 -4.85
C THR A 175 -1.78 23.36 -4.85
N ASP A 176 -3.07 23.25 -5.22
CA ASP A 176 -3.90 22.04 -5.24
C ASP A 176 -3.41 20.91 -6.18
N LYS A 177 -2.16 20.93 -6.59
CA LYS A 177 -1.54 19.83 -7.35
C LYS A 177 -0.23 19.45 -6.66
N PRO A 178 -0.10 18.22 -6.17
CA PRO A 178 1.21 17.72 -5.73
C PRO A 178 2.17 17.86 -6.91
N ILE A 179 3.19 18.70 -6.78
CA ILE A 179 4.30 18.75 -7.74
C ILE A 179 5.06 17.45 -7.51
N LEU A 180 4.86 16.48 -8.41
CA LEU A 180 5.61 15.24 -8.42
C LEU A 180 7.02 15.57 -8.91
N HIS A 181 7.98 15.67 -8.00
CA HIS A 181 9.41 15.74 -8.34
C HIS A 181 9.92 14.34 -8.71
N ILE A 182 9.56 13.88 -9.92
CA ILE A 182 9.87 12.53 -10.41
C ILE A 182 11.38 12.27 -10.41
N GLU A 183 12.18 13.29 -10.67
CA GLU A 183 13.64 13.17 -10.73
C GLU A 183 14.27 12.89 -9.35
N GLU A 184 13.63 13.33 -8.28
CA GLU A 184 14.08 13.12 -6.90
C GLU A 184 13.49 11.84 -6.27
N ASP A 185 12.42 11.29 -6.85
CA ASP A 185 11.78 10.05 -6.40
C ASP A 185 12.25 8.87 -7.25
N LEU A 186 13.36 8.28 -6.85
CA LEU A 186 13.98 7.15 -7.55
C LEU A 186 13.05 5.93 -7.64
N GLN A 187 12.21 5.71 -6.65
CA GLN A 187 11.24 4.62 -6.65
C GLN A 187 10.18 4.83 -7.73
N LEU A 188 9.62 6.04 -7.81
CA LEU A 188 8.64 6.39 -8.83
C LEU A 188 9.26 6.38 -10.23
N LYS A 189 10.48 6.90 -10.38
CA LYS A 189 11.22 6.86 -11.65
C LYS A 189 11.44 5.41 -12.11
N THR A 190 11.91 4.54 -11.22
CA THR A 190 12.10 3.12 -11.53
C THR A 190 10.78 2.46 -11.95
N ALA A 191 9.66 2.80 -11.30
CA ALA A 191 8.35 2.29 -11.67
C ALA A 191 7.90 2.73 -13.07
N LEU A 192 8.15 3.98 -13.42
CA LEU A 192 7.84 4.51 -14.76
C LEU A 192 8.72 3.83 -15.82
N ASP A 193 10.03 3.72 -15.59
CA ASP A 193 10.95 3.06 -16.50
C ASP A 193 10.56 1.58 -16.71
N PHE A 194 10.16 0.89 -15.65
CA PHE A 194 9.66 -0.48 -15.72
C PHE A 194 8.41 -0.60 -16.61
N ILE A 195 7.42 0.29 -16.44
CA ILE A 195 6.21 0.30 -17.27
C ILE A 195 6.55 0.57 -18.73
N VAL A 196 7.35 1.61 -19.01
CA VAL A 196 7.74 1.99 -20.37
C VAL A 196 8.54 0.89 -21.08
N SER A 197 9.31 0.10 -20.34
CA SER A 197 10.02 -1.08 -20.88
C SER A 197 9.10 -2.27 -21.18
N GLY A 198 7.80 -2.15 -20.94
CA GLY A 198 6.82 -3.22 -21.12
C GLY A 198 6.81 -4.24 -19.98
N GLY A 199 7.26 -3.85 -18.78
CA GLY A 199 7.21 -4.70 -17.60
C GLY A 199 8.27 -5.80 -17.58
N LYS A 200 9.42 -5.58 -18.21
CA LYS A 200 10.53 -6.53 -18.32
C LYS A 200 11.74 -6.09 -17.53
#